data_dd7ba6dc7a0b73ac82ffec74ed3d8504
#
_entry.id   dd7ba6dc7a0b73ac82ffec74ed3d8504
#
_cell.length_a   1.000
_cell.length_b   1.000
_cell.length_c   1.000
_cell.angle_alpha   90.00
_cell.angle_beta   90.00
_cell.angle_gamma   90.00
#
_symmetry.space_group_name_H-M   'P 1'
#
loop_
_entity.id
_entity.type
_entity.pdbx_description
1 polymer ?
#
loop_
_entity_poly.entity_id
_entity_poly.type
_entity_poly.pdbx_seq_one_letter_code
_entity_poly.pdbx_strand_id
1 'polypeptide(L)'
;MSVIKIQGTDDTPTVTLDKENNIFEISGRSLPEDVVVFYKPILEWLDAYKEDPLEKTVFDFKLEYFNTASSKLLLDVLLKLEDISSDGHDVLVRWHYPDDDEDMEEAGEEYSEIVEVPFEQVPYSV
;
A
#
# COMPACT_ATOMS: atom_id res chain seq x y z
N MET A 1 -12.84 -11.30 -9.38
CA MET A 1 -12.94 -10.70 -8.06
C MET A 1 -13.37 -9.25 -8.17
N SER A 2 -13.96 -8.72 -7.11
CA SER A 2 -14.52 -7.36 -7.14
C SER A 2 -13.41 -6.31 -7.10
N VAL A 3 -13.70 -5.15 -7.69
CA VAL A 3 -12.79 -4.01 -7.68
C VAL A 3 -13.08 -3.17 -6.42
N ILE A 4 -12.03 -2.68 -5.76
CA ILE A 4 -12.18 -1.69 -4.71
C ILE A 4 -11.79 -0.32 -5.27
N LYS A 5 -12.71 0.64 -5.18
CA LYS A 5 -12.43 2.04 -5.51
C LYS A 5 -13.01 2.91 -4.40
N ILE A 6 -12.13 3.48 -3.59
CA ILE A 6 -12.52 4.36 -2.50
C ILE A 6 -12.05 5.77 -2.85
N GLN A 7 -12.98 6.71 -2.89
CA GLN A 7 -12.66 8.12 -3.10
C GLN A 7 -12.08 8.71 -1.83
N GLY A 8 -10.87 9.25 -1.91
CA GLY A 8 -10.22 9.87 -0.76
C GLY A 8 -10.89 11.15 -0.29
N THR A 9 -10.63 11.48 0.96
CA THR A 9 -11.08 12.73 1.60
C THR A 9 -9.86 13.40 2.22
N ASP A 10 -10.07 14.46 2.99
CA ASP A 10 -8.98 15.10 3.73
C ASP A 10 -8.39 14.18 4.81
N ASP A 11 -9.15 13.17 5.25
CA ASP A 11 -8.76 12.28 6.35
C ASP A 11 -8.55 10.83 5.91
N THR A 12 -9.01 10.45 4.73
CA THR A 12 -8.91 9.08 4.25
C THR A 12 -8.28 9.01 2.87
N PRO A 13 -7.48 7.96 2.59
CA PRO A 13 -6.81 7.85 1.30
C PRO A 13 -7.74 7.39 0.19
N THR A 14 -7.32 7.69 -1.05
CA THR A 14 -7.90 7.09 -2.23
C THR A 14 -7.30 5.70 -2.37
N VAL A 15 -8.15 4.69 -2.60
CA VAL A 15 -7.70 3.31 -2.76
C VAL A 15 -8.28 2.72 -4.05
N THR A 16 -7.41 2.15 -4.86
CA THR A 16 -7.82 1.43 -6.07
C THR A 16 -7.15 0.07 -6.07
N LEU A 17 -7.96 -0.99 -6.05
CA LEU A 17 -7.48 -2.36 -6.16
C LEU A 17 -8.28 -3.03 -7.27
N ASP A 18 -7.65 -3.18 -8.43
CA ASP A 18 -8.29 -3.63 -9.66
C ASP A 18 -7.38 -4.65 -10.35
N LYS A 19 -7.68 -5.93 -10.15
CA LYS A 19 -6.87 -7.02 -10.69
C LYS A 19 -6.89 -7.03 -12.22
N GLU A 20 -8.05 -6.84 -12.84
CA GLU A 20 -8.16 -6.89 -14.31
C GLU A 20 -7.32 -5.84 -15.01
N ASN A 21 -7.26 -4.64 -14.43
CA ASN A 21 -6.50 -3.53 -15.00
C ASN A 21 -5.11 -3.40 -14.41
N ASN A 22 -4.74 -4.30 -13.50
CA ASN A 22 -3.42 -4.31 -12.86
C ASN A 22 -3.11 -2.98 -12.16
N ILE A 23 -4.08 -2.47 -11.39
CA ILE A 23 -3.94 -1.23 -10.64
C ILE A 23 -4.07 -1.53 -9.15
N PHE A 24 -3.02 -1.22 -8.39
CA PHE A 24 -2.97 -1.41 -6.94
C PHE A 24 -2.34 -0.16 -6.35
N GLU A 25 -3.17 0.69 -5.72
CA GLU A 25 -2.69 2.00 -5.28
C GLU A 25 -3.41 2.51 -4.04
N ILE A 26 -2.65 3.09 -3.12
CA ILE A 26 -3.17 3.85 -1.98
C ILE A 26 -2.50 5.22 -2.04
N SER A 27 -3.29 6.30 -2.11
CA SER A 27 -2.76 7.65 -2.24
C SER A 27 -3.49 8.66 -1.36
N GLY A 28 -2.82 9.75 -1.04
CA GLY A 28 -3.39 10.85 -0.29
C GLY A 28 -3.07 10.80 1.19
N ARG A 29 -4.04 11.09 2.03
CA ARG A 29 -3.85 11.22 3.48
C ARG A 29 -4.56 10.09 4.22
N SER A 30 -3.88 9.45 5.17
CA SER A 30 -4.45 8.33 5.92
C SER A 30 -4.46 8.64 7.42
N LEU A 31 -5.55 9.21 7.88
CA LEU A 31 -5.86 9.43 9.29
C LEU A 31 -7.36 9.21 9.53
N PRO A 32 -7.88 8.02 9.18
CA PRO A 32 -9.30 7.74 9.35
C PRO A 32 -9.67 7.68 10.82
N GLU A 33 -10.93 8.01 11.12
CA GLU A 33 -11.45 7.99 12.49
C GLU A 33 -11.36 6.59 13.10
N ASP A 34 -11.66 5.56 12.31
CA ASP A 34 -11.51 4.16 12.71
C ASP A 34 -10.63 3.44 11.69
N VAL A 35 -9.35 3.34 12.00
CA VAL A 35 -8.34 2.80 11.08
C VAL A 35 -8.58 1.31 10.76
N VAL A 36 -9.00 0.54 11.74
CA VAL A 36 -9.24 -0.90 11.56
C VAL A 36 -10.42 -1.12 10.60
N VAL A 37 -11.50 -0.39 10.80
CA VAL A 37 -12.68 -0.48 9.94
C VAL A 37 -12.35 -0.04 8.52
N PHE A 38 -11.55 1.02 8.38
CA PHE A 38 -11.16 1.52 7.05
C PHE A 38 -10.34 0.50 6.26
N TYR A 39 -9.32 -0.10 6.88
CA TYR A 39 -8.40 -1.00 6.19
C TYR A 39 -8.90 -2.45 6.08
N LYS A 40 -9.92 -2.82 6.85
CA LYS A 40 -10.45 -4.19 6.83
C LYS A 40 -10.78 -4.70 5.42
N PRO A 41 -11.55 -3.97 4.59
CA PRO A 41 -11.87 -4.47 3.25
C PRO A 41 -10.63 -4.58 2.36
N ILE A 42 -9.63 -3.73 2.57
CA ILE A 42 -8.38 -3.78 1.81
C ILE A 42 -7.61 -5.07 2.14
N LEU A 43 -7.48 -5.37 3.43
CA LEU A 43 -6.78 -6.58 3.88
C LEU A 43 -7.53 -7.84 3.45
N GLU A 44 -8.86 -7.85 3.54
CA GLU A 44 -9.67 -8.98 3.07
C GLU A 44 -9.54 -9.18 1.57
N TRP A 45 -9.49 -8.07 0.81
CA TRP A 45 -9.30 -8.14 -0.64
C TRP A 45 -7.94 -8.77 -0.98
N LEU A 46 -6.89 -8.39 -0.26
CA LEU A 46 -5.56 -8.95 -0.48
C LEU A 46 -5.49 -10.43 -0.10
N ASP A 47 -6.19 -10.85 0.95
CA ASP A 47 -6.28 -12.28 1.31
C ASP A 47 -6.93 -13.09 0.18
N ALA A 48 -7.99 -12.56 -0.43
CA ALA A 48 -8.64 -13.20 -1.57
C ALA A 48 -7.74 -13.18 -2.81
N TYR A 49 -7.06 -12.06 -3.06
CA TYR A 49 -6.15 -11.90 -4.19
C TYR A 49 -4.99 -12.91 -4.13
N LYS A 50 -4.50 -13.20 -2.94
CA LYS A 50 -3.40 -14.14 -2.72
C LYS A 50 -3.71 -15.54 -3.25
N GLU A 51 -4.99 -15.93 -3.28
CA GLU A 51 -5.39 -17.27 -3.75
C GLU A 51 -5.16 -17.45 -5.25
N ASP A 52 -5.19 -16.35 -6.02
CA ASP A 52 -4.96 -16.39 -7.47
C ASP A 52 -4.42 -15.03 -7.94
N PRO A 53 -3.17 -14.68 -7.56
CA PRO A 53 -2.61 -13.38 -7.92
C PRO A 53 -2.17 -13.35 -9.38
N LEU A 54 -1.99 -12.14 -9.91
CA LEU A 54 -1.36 -11.95 -11.20
C LEU A 54 0.10 -12.42 -11.12
N GLU A 55 0.68 -12.74 -12.27
CA GLU A 55 2.08 -13.15 -12.36
C GLU A 55 3.01 -12.07 -11.79
N LYS A 56 2.67 -10.80 -12.03
CA LYS A 56 3.41 -9.66 -11.49
C LYS A 56 2.45 -8.62 -10.90
N THR A 57 2.74 -8.19 -9.67
CA THR A 57 1.96 -7.17 -8.97
C THR A 57 2.86 -6.00 -8.61
N VAL A 58 2.49 -4.79 -9.04
CA VAL A 58 3.16 -3.56 -8.60
C VAL A 58 2.17 -2.79 -7.74
N PHE A 59 2.52 -2.58 -6.49
CA PHE A 59 1.65 -1.87 -5.54
C PHE A 59 2.25 -0.51 -5.24
N ASP A 60 1.54 0.55 -5.58
CA ASP A 60 2.00 1.92 -5.42
C ASP A 60 1.42 2.56 -4.16
N PHE A 61 2.31 3.02 -3.29
CA PHE A 61 1.95 3.83 -2.13
C PHE A 61 2.34 5.27 -2.45
N LYS A 62 1.36 6.17 -2.51
CA LYS A 62 1.56 7.58 -2.84
C LYS A 62 0.97 8.47 -1.76
N LEU A 63 1.38 8.23 -0.52
CA LEU A 63 0.82 8.91 0.63
C LEU A 63 1.46 10.28 0.87
N GLU A 64 0.64 11.27 1.13
CA GLU A 64 1.11 12.61 1.53
C GLU A 64 1.35 12.65 3.03
N TYR A 65 0.56 11.88 3.80
CA TYR A 65 0.66 11.82 5.25
C TYR A 65 -0.09 10.58 5.78
N PHE A 66 0.38 10.01 6.87
CA PHE A 66 -0.37 9.01 7.62
C PHE A 66 -0.03 9.13 9.11
N ASN A 67 -1.02 8.84 9.97
CA ASN A 67 -0.82 8.90 11.41
C ASN A 67 -0.27 7.58 11.95
N THR A 68 0.07 7.57 13.25
CA THR A 68 0.66 6.39 13.90
C THR A 68 -0.27 5.17 13.82
N ALA A 69 -1.57 5.37 13.99
CA ALA A 69 -2.54 4.27 13.89
C ALA A 69 -2.55 3.67 12.49
N SER A 70 -2.52 4.50 11.45
CA SER A 70 -2.46 4.03 10.06
C SER A 70 -1.16 3.29 9.77
N SER A 71 -0.05 3.66 10.40
CA SER A 71 1.25 3.05 10.11
C SER A 71 1.24 1.54 10.37
N LYS A 72 0.48 1.09 11.36
CA LYS A 72 0.36 -0.35 11.67
C LYS A 72 -0.44 -1.10 10.62
N LEU A 73 -1.49 -0.48 10.11
CA LEU A 73 -2.33 -1.09 9.08
C LEU A 73 -1.63 -1.09 7.72
N LEU A 74 -0.83 -0.07 7.44
CA LEU A 74 0.03 -0.05 6.24
C LEU A 74 1.05 -1.19 6.31
N LEU A 75 1.62 -1.44 7.48
CA LEU A 75 2.50 -2.60 7.65
C LEU A 75 1.75 -3.91 7.38
N ASP A 76 0.51 -4.03 7.84
CA ASP A 76 -0.30 -5.22 7.58
C ASP A 76 -0.52 -5.42 6.07
N VAL A 77 -0.76 -4.34 5.32
CA VAL A 77 -0.86 -4.40 3.85
C VAL A 77 0.44 -4.92 3.26
N LEU A 78 1.57 -4.38 3.71
CA LEU A 78 2.89 -4.80 3.22
C LEU A 78 3.17 -6.28 3.54
N LEU A 79 2.76 -6.75 4.72
CA LEU A 79 2.93 -8.15 5.09
C LEU A 79 2.07 -9.09 4.23
N LYS A 80 0.88 -8.67 3.81
CA LYS A 80 0.08 -9.43 2.84
C LYS A 80 0.80 -9.53 1.49
N LEU A 81 1.42 -8.44 1.05
CA LEU A 81 2.20 -8.43 -0.19
C LEU A 81 3.44 -9.33 -0.07
N GLU A 82 4.09 -9.32 1.09
CA GLU A 82 5.22 -10.22 1.37
C GLU A 82 4.80 -11.69 1.26
N ASP A 83 3.63 -12.04 1.77
CA ASP A 83 3.11 -13.41 1.66
C ASP A 83 2.95 -13.84 0.20
N ILE A 84 2.45 -12.94 -0.66
CA ILE A 84 2.30 -13.22 -2.09
C ILE A 84 3.67 -13.42 -2.74
N SER A 85 4.63 -12.56 -2.39
CA SER A 85 6.01 -12.65 -2.90
C SER A 85 6.68 -13.95 -2.47
N SER A 86 6.51 -14.35 -1.22
CA SER A 86 7.14 -15.57 -0.69
C SER A 86 6.54 -16.84 -1.28
N ASP A 87 5.33 -16.77 -1.83
CA ASP A 87 4.71 -17.89 -2.54
C ASP A 87 5.21 -18.04 -3.99
N GLY A 88 6.19 -17.22 -4.40
CA GLY A 88 6.83 -17.34 -5.70
C GLY A 88 6.29 -16.43 -6.79
N HIS A 89 5.46 -15.45 -6.44
CA HIS A 89 4.94 -14.48 -7.40
C HIS A 89 5.77 -13.20 -7.38
N ASP A 90 5.89 -12.53 -8.52
CA ASP A 90 6.59 -11.24 -8.59
C ASP A 90 5.74 -10.16 -7.94
N VAL A 91 6.29 -9.51 -6.91
CA VAL A 91 5.65 -8.35 -6.28
C VAL A 91 6.70 -7.25 -6.14
N LEU A 92 6.32 -6.05 -6.49
CA LEU A 92 7.16 -4.86 -6.27
C LEU A 92 6.32 -3.81 -5.55
N VAL A 93 6.81 -3.36 -4.41
CA VAL A 93 6.25 -2.22 -3.69
C VAL A 93 6.98 -0.97 -4.16
N ARG A 94 6.23 0.05 -4.59
CA ARG A 94 6.81 1.34 -4.96
C ARG A 94 6.31 2.39 -3.97
N TRP A 95 7.24 2.95 -3.22
CA TRP A 95 6.96 3.96 -2.21
C TRP A 95 7.29 5.34 -2.77
N HIS A 96 6.26 6.06 -3.18
CA HIS A 96 6.42 7.40 -3.76
C HIS A 96 6.41 8.45 -2.65
N TYR A 97 7.33 9.40 -2.72
CA TYR A 97 7.38 10.47 -1.74
C TYR A 97 7.90 11.76 -2.38
N PRO A 98 7.46 12.96 -1.87
CA PRO A 98 8.02 14.22 -2.34
C PRO A 98 9.51 14.27 -2.00
N ASP A 99 10.35 14.72 -2.93
CA ASP A 99 11.80 14.69 -2.76
C ASP A 99 12.30 15.62 -1.63
N ASP A 100 11.45 16.51 -1.13
CA ASP A 100 11.75 17.37 0.02
C ASP A 100 11.13 16.88 1.34
N ASP A 101 10.48 15.71 1.34
CA ASP A 101 9.84 15.15 2.53
C ASP A 101 10.71 14.05 3.14
N GLU A 102 11.57 14.44 4.08
CA GLU A 102 12.47 13.50 4.75
C GLU A 102 11.73 12.48 5.61
N ASP A 103 10.62 12.86 6.23
CA ASP A 103 9.85 11.95 7.09
C ASP A 103 9.21 10.83 6.26
N MET A 104 8.69 11.16 5.09
CA MET A 104 8.08 10.15 4.21
C MET A 104 9.15 9.23 3.61
N GLU A 105 10.32 9.77 3.28
CA GLU A 105 11.45 8.97 2.82
C GLU A 105 11.88 7.98 3.90
N GLU A 106 12.05 8.45 5.13
CA GLU A 106 12.43 7.59 6.26
C GLU A 106 11.39 6.51 6.55
N ALA A 107 10.10 6.84 6.44
CA ALA A 107 9.04 5.86 6.63
C ALA A 107 9.17 4.70 5.63
N GLY A 108 9.43 5.02 4.37
CA GLY A 108 9.66 4.00 3.34
C GLY A 108 10.88 3.13 3.63
N GLU A 109 11.98 3.77 4.07
CA GLU A 109 13.20 3.04 4.43
C GLU A 109 12.95 2.08 5.60
N GLU A 110 12.22 2.52 6.63
CA GLU A 110 11.91 1.69 7.78
C GLU A 110 11.07 0.48 7.39
N TYR A 111 10.04 0.67 6.57
CA TYR A 111 9.24 -0.44 6.07
C TYR A 111 10.08 -1.41 5.25
N SER A 112 10.95 -0.89 4.38
CA SER A 112 11.80 -1.75 3.53
C SER A 112 12.74 -2.63 4.34
N GLU A 113 13.09 -2.21 5.56
CA GLU A 113 13.93 -3.01 6.45
C GLU A 113 13.12 -4.07 7.22
N ILE A 114 11.82 -3.84 7.41
CA ILE A 114 10.95 -4.76 8.17
C ILE A 114 10.44 -5.89 7.28
N VAL A 115 10.06 -5.59 6.03
CA VAL A 115 9.46 -6.57 5.14
C VAL A 115 10.47 -7.09 4.12
N GLU A 116 10.25 -8.32 3.64
CA GLU A 116 11.14 -8.96 2.68
C GLU A 116 10.61 -8.94 1.24
N VAL A 117 9.56 -8.16 0.99
CA VAL A 117 9.06 -7.96 -0.36
C VAL A 117 9.95 -6.95 -1.11
N PRO A 118 10.20 -7.14 -2.42
CA PRO A 118 10.94 -6.14 -3.19
C PRO A 118 10.34 -4.75 -3.06
N PHE A 119 11.17 -3.77 -2.76
CA PHE A 119 10.74 -2.44 -2.35
C PHE A 119 11.58 -1.37 -3.06
N GLU A 120 10.93 -0.39 -3.69
CA GLU A 120 11.58 0.68 -4.42
C GLU A 120 11.14 2.04 -3.89
N GLN A 121 12.09 2.89 -3.56
CA GLN A 121 11.84 4.29 -3.18
C GLN A 121 11.74 5.13 -4.45
N VAL A 122 10.67 5.90 -4.60
CA VAL A 122 10.41 6.68 -5.81
C VAL A 122 10.18 8.15 -5.44
N PRO A 123 11.26 8.97 -5.40
CA PRO A 123 11.09 10.41 -5.14
C PRO A 123 10.47 11.11 -6.33
N TYR A 124 9.66 12.13 -6.07
CA TYR A 124 9.13 12.99 -7.13
C TYR A 124 9.31 14.46 -6.77
N SER A 125 9.43 15.29 -7.80
CA SER A 125 9.63 16.74 -7.64
C SER A 125 8.36 17.42 -7.17
N VAL A 126 8.51 18.41 -6.31
CA VAL A 126 7.38 19.23 -5.81
C VAL A 126 7.53 20.67 -6.23
#